data_88bbda68429dd570cc4afd5b153cb00e
#
_entry.id   88bbda68429dd570cc4afd5b153cb00e
#
_cell.length_a   1.000
_cell.length_b   1.000
_cell.length_c   1.000
_cell.angle_alpha   90.00
_cell.angle_beta   90.00
_cell.angle_gamma   90.00
#
_symmetry.space_group_name_H-M   'P 1'
#
loop_
_entity.id
_entity.type
_entity.pdbx_description
1 polymer ?
#
loop_
_entity_poly.entity_id
_entity_poly.type
_entity_poly.pdbx_seq_one_letter_code
_entity_poly.pdbx_strand_id
1 'polypeptide(L)'
;MRRRFNRVLATAAAAAAVVAVTGCGIELDSAPSSAGVEGSDAAVRVSDGVAGQPRPRRIERSEGVVTIAGQAQGSLTDRLIRSYRRTGSPVQVNAIGGDESQAFADFCRGQVDIVDSARPISPGEYRRCVAMGIVPVQFQVASDAAVLAIKNETDVGVDCLSYSEVQETFRSGSAVNSWSQVGYDAQATSGIVDSRTSPRLKVAGPDAESNVFGFLGQYVLGIENPSLASVRSDYEAFPTDVGVRRAVVGSRPDELAAAGLAASERVLSQIVSSIADAEKRVRDARAEVQKGIEDRRSAAAQARDRRLLRGAQDSLAGLQSDLKESRRFVAANRAAAKRFNSTRGTLGLFRFSYYEAFEEQLRPMEISSSDEFGNPECIFPSQTSVTNATYPLARQLLLTVNYRNMLDGDINDFLTSALANAQQ
;
A
#
# COMPACT_ATOMS: atom_id res chain seq x y z
N MET A 1 -4.18 -29.73 -44.50
CA MET A 1 -2.89 -29.51 -45.22
C MET A 1 -1.77 -29.47 -44.21
N ARG A 2 -0.93 -30.52 -44.24
CA ARG A 2 0.26 -30.67 -43.39
C ARG A 2 1.40 -29.84 -43.99
N ARG A 3 2.18 -29.09 -43.19
CA ARG A 3 3.59 -28.83 -43.44
C ARG A 3 4.37 -28.84 -42.13
N ARG A 4 5.23 -29.86 -42.05
CA ARG A 4 6.36 -29.98 -41.13
C ARG A 4 7.47 -29.03 -41.60
N PHE A 5 8.20 -28.41 -40.69
CA PHE A 5 9.56 -27.97 -40.96
C PHE A 5 10.48 -28.20 -39.75
N ASN A 6 11.62 -28.70 -40.10
CA ASN A 6 12.70 -29.36 -39.42
C ASN A 6 13.40 -28.61 -38.28
N ARG A 7 13.87 -29.46 -37.39
CA ARG A 7 14.94 -29.17 -36.42
C ARG A 7 16.26 -28.90 -37.16
N VAL A 8 17.02 -27.90 -36.71
CA VAL A 8 18.48 -27.83 -36.92
C VAL A 8 19.11 -27.66 -35.52
N LEU A 9 19.83 -28.69 -35.12
CA LEU A 9 20.81 -28.67 -34.04
C LEU A 9 22.05 -27.93 -34.55
N ALA A 10 22.54 -26.96 -33.78
CA ALA A 10 23.88 -26.44 -33.88
C ALA A 10 24.54 -26.50 -32.50
N THR A 11 25.43 -27.46 -32.37
CA THR A 11 26.44 -27.59 -31.33
C THR A 11 27.53 -26.55 -31.59
N ALA A 12 27.85 -25.72 -30.58
CA ALA A 12 29.09 -24.93 -30.59
C ALA A 12 29.81 -25.11 -29.26
N ALA A 13 31.06 -25.50 -29.40
CA ALA A 13 31.97 -25.91 -28.36
C ALA A 13 32.48 -24.77 -27.50
N ALA A 14 32.76 -25.11 -26.25
CA ALA A 14 33.42 -24.29 -25.26
C ALA A 14 34.87 -23.98 -25.65
N ALA A 15 35.27 -22.71 -25.54
CA ALA A 15 36.67 -22.32 -25.44
C ALA A 15 36.85 -21.51 -24.17
N ALA A 16 37.51 -22.10 -23.18
CA ALA A 16 37.95 -21.45 -21.96
C ALA A 16 39.16 -20.57 -22.29
N ALA A 17 39.04 -19.26 -22.10
CA ALA A 17 40.17 -18.36 -22.07
C ALA A 17 40.48 -17.98 -20.59
N VAL A 18 41.57 -18.54 -20.09
CA VAL A 18 42.20 -18.14 -18.82
C VAL A 18 42.98 -16.85 -19.11
N VAL A 19 42.52 -15.75 -18.55
CA VAL A 19 43.31 -14.52 -18.46
C VAL A 19 43.90 -14.42 -17.05
N ALA A 20 45.20 -14.69 -16.97
CA ALA A 20 45.97 -14.39 -15.77
C ALA A 20 46.20 -12.87 -15.70
N VAL A 21 45.63 -12.21 -14.70
CA VAL A 21 45.97 -10.85 -14.32
C VAL A 21 46.90 -10.93 -13.09
N THR A 22 48.17 -10.75 -13.32
CA THR A 22 49.16 -10.44 -12.28
C THR A 22 49.00 -8.97 -11.92
N GLY A 23 48.73 -8.66 -10.67
CA GLY A 23 48.74 -7.28 -10.20
C GLY A 23 48.57 -7.11 -8.70
N CYS A 24 49.62 -6.77 -8.03
CA CYS A 24 49.80 -6.10 -6.74
C CYS A 24 49.11 -6.72 -5.50
N GLY A 25 49.97 -7.27 -4.66
CA GLY A 25 49.64 -7.79 -3.34
C GLY A 25 49.08 -6.74 -2.41
N ILE A 26 47.94 -7.06 -1.86
CA ILE A 26 47.55 -6.65 -0.52
C ILE A 26 47.58 -7.97 0.27
N GLU A 27 48.52 -8.08 1.18
CA GLU A 27 48.52 -9.15 2.17
C GLU A 27 47.24 -9.01 3.01
N LEU A 28 46.26 -9.83 2.69
CA LEU A 28 45.16 -10.13 3.61
C LEU A 28 45.74 -11.10 4.62
N ASP A 29 45.94 -10.61 5.82
CA ASP A 29 46.26 -11.42 6.99
C ASP A 29 45.33 -12.61 7.05
N SER A 30 45.93 -13.79 7.13
CA SER A 30 45.25 -15.08 7.07
C SER A 30 44.14 -15.16 8.12
N ALA A 31 42.91 -15.36 7.69
CA ALA A 31 41.85 -15.81 8.58
C ALA A 31 42.33 -17.06 9.34
N PRO A 32 42.21 -17.11 10.67
CA PRO A 32 42.54 -18.31 11.41
C PRO A 32 41.60 -19.45 10.95
N SER A 33 42.22 -20.56 10.54
CA SER A 33 41.57 -21.84 10.21
C SER A 33 40.53 -22.17 11.25
N SER A 34 39.38 -22.64 10.80
CA SER A 34 38.32 -23.25 11.60
C SER A 34 38.86 -24.45 12.36
N ALA A 35 39.44 -24.24 13.52
CA ALA A 35 39.66 -25.26 14.53
C ALA A 35 38.40 -25.36 15.39
N GLY A 36 37.96 -26.59 15.62
CA GLY A 36 36.71 -27.02 16.18
C GLY A 36 36.07 -26.15 17.24
N VAL A 37 34.77 -25.97 17.06
CA VAL A 37 33.89 -25.45 18.11
C VAL A 37 33.74 -26.55 19.17
N GLU A 38 34.68 -26.58 20.09
CA GLU A 38 34.45 -27.19 21.40
C GLU A 38 33.92 -26.09 22.33
N GLY A 39 32.71 -26.32 22.83
CA GLY A 39 32.17 -25.78 24.06
C GLY A 39 32.08 -24.27 24.22
N SER A 40 30.92 -23.74 23.95
CA SER A 40 30.12 -22.73 24.69
C SER A 40 30.77 -21.51 25.41
N ASP A 41 32.05 -21.30 25.45
CA ASP A 41 32.70 -20.19 26.16
C ASP A 41 33.33 -19.11 25.23
N ALA A 42 33.15 -19.23 23.94
CA ALA A 42 33.44 -18.14 23.00
C ALA A 42 32.24 -17.19 22.85
N ALA A 43 31.44 -16.98 23.88
CA ALA A 43 30.61 -15.81 24.03
C ALA A 43 31.52 -14.61 23.84
N VAL A 44 31.22 -13.80 22.84
CA VAL A 44 31.82 -12.51 22.60
C VAL A 44 32.26 -11.94 23.95
N ARG A 45 33.57 -11.91 24.21
CA ARG A 45 34.12 -11.21 25.36
C ARG A 45 33.80 -9.74 25.11
N VAL A 46 32.62 -9.32 25.57
CA VAL A 46 32.40 -7.91 25.84
C VAL A 46 33.53 -7.55 26.78
N SER A 47 34.51 -6.86 26.26
CA SER A 47 35.71 -6.46 27.00
C SER A 47 35.27 -5.98 28.38
N ASP A 48 35.83 -6.59 29.43
CA ASP A 48 35.60 -6.16 30.80
C ASP A 48 36.01 -4.67 30.89
N GLY A 49 35.02 -3.81 30.64
CA GLY A 49 35.00 -2.37 30.87
C GLY A 49 36.20 -1.57 30.46
N VAL A 50 35.98 -0.65 29.54
CA VAL A 50 36.80 0.57 29.49
C VAL A 50 36.83 1.17 30.90
N ALA A 51 37.97 1.49 31.43
CA ALA A 51 38.10 2.03 32.78
C ALA A 51 37.13 3.21 32.97
N GLY A 52 36.23 3.08 33.93
CA GLY A 52 35.16 4.06 34.22
C GLY A 52 33.76 3.71 33.75
N GLN A 53 33.55 2.64 32.99
CA GLN A 53 32.21 2.19 32.66
C GLN A 53 31.68 1.18 33.69
N PRO A 54 30.38 1.24 34.07
CA PRO A 54 29.76 0.23 34.91
C PRO A 54 29.88 -1.16 34.29
N ARG A 55 30.17 -2.15 35.13
CA ARG A 55 30.19 -3.54 34.64
C ARG A 55 28.79 -3.94 34.15
N PRO A 56 28.66 -4.68 33.03
CA PRO A 56 27.39 -5.19 32.58
C PRO A 56 26.70 -5.99 33.69
N ARG A 57 25.47 -5.61 34.01
CA ARG A 57 24.67 -6.25 35.05
C ARG A 57 23.51 -7.04 34.48
N ARG A 58 23.12 -8.10 35.19
CA ARG A 58 21.85 -8.80 34.97
C ARG A 58 20.74 -8.04 35.67
N ILE A 59 19.57 -7.91 35.04
CA ILE A 59 18.37 -7.41 35.70
C ILE A 59 17.75 -8.54 36.50
N GLU A 60 17.45 -8.28 37.76
CA GLU A 60 16.65 -9.21 38.56
C GLU A 60 15.20 -9.12 38.09
N ARG A 61 14.56 -10.27 37.88
CA ARG A 61 13.23 -10.40 37.36
C ARG A 61 12.46 -11.52 38.03
N SER A 62 11.13 -11.49 37.95
CA SER A 62 10.27 -12.56 38.42
C SER A 62 10.35 -13.75 37.45
N GLU A 63 10.60 -14.94 37.93
CA GLU A 63 10.55 -16.17 37.13
C GLU A 63 9.16 -16.38 36.54
N GLY A 64 9.10 -16.91 35.34
CA GLY A 64 7.84 -17.18 34.63
C GLY A 64 7.12 -15.95 34.07
N VAL A 65 7.72 -14.73 34.11
CA VAL A 65 7.12 -13.51 33.59
C VAL A 65 8.13 -12.78 32.71
N VAL A 66 7.72 -12.39 31.50
CA VAL A 66 8.46 -11.51 30.58
C VAL A 66 7.62 -10.27 30.32
N THR A 67 8.20 -9.08 30.52
CA THR A 67 7.55 -7.80 30.27
C THR A 67 8.12 -7.13 29.04
N ILE A 68 7.25 -6.81 28.09
CA ILE A 68 7.60 -6.12 26.84
C ILE A 68 6.97 -4.74 26.87
N ALA A 69 7.74 -3.68 26.62
CA ALA A 69 7.22 -2.32 26.48
C ALA A 69 7.49 -1.76 25.07
N GLY A 70 6.65 -0.83 24.62
CA GLY A 70 6.78 -0.16 23.33
C GLY A 70 5.49 -0.16 22.53
N GLN A 71 5.53 -0.45 21.24
CA GLN A 71 4.37 -0.43 20.34
C GLN A 71 3.41 -1.64 20.49
N ALA A 72 3.34 -2.24 21.64
CA ALA A 72 2.78 -3.58 21.87
C ALA A 72 1.28 -3.77 21.56
N GLN A 73 0.49 -2.71 21.36
CA GLN A 73 -0.96 -2.84 21.13
C GLN A 73 -1.32 -2.97 19.65
N GLY A 74 -1.94 -4.09 19.28
CA GLY A 74 -2.36 -4.38 17.89
C GLY A 74 -1.21 -4.63 16.91
N SER A 75 0.00 -4.72 17.44
CA SER A 75 1.26 -4.81 16.73
C SER A 75 1.66 -6.24 16.38
N LEU A 76 2.82 -6.39 15.73
CA LEU A 76 3.48 -7.67 15.56
C LEU A 76 3.71 -8.37 16.90
N THR A 77 4.09 -7.64 17.95
CA THR A 77 4.34 -8.17 19.28
C THR A 77 3.12 -8.90 19.85
N ASP A 78 1.91 -8.37 19.67
CA ASP A 78 0.67 -9.08 20.04
C ASP A 78 0.53 -10.43 19.30
N ARG A 79 0.92 -10.48 18.03
CA ARG A 79 0.91 -11.73 17.25
C ARG A 79 1.96 -12.71 17.75
N LEU A 80 3.17 -12.23 18.04
CA LEU A 80 4.25 -13.05 18.60
C LEU A 80 3.86 -13.60 19.97
N ILE A 81 3.27 -12.79 20.86
CA ILE A 81 2.76 -13.22 22.17
C ILE A 81 1.67 -14.27 21.99
N ARG A 82 0.70 -14.05 21.09
CA ARG A 82 -0.35 -15.05 20.83
C ARG A 82 0.21 -16.36 20.26
N SER A 83 1.22 -16.27 19.38
CA SER A 83 1.91 -17.44 18.84
C SER A 83 2.65 -18.18 19.94
N TYR A 84 3.38 -17.47 20.78
CA TYR A 84 4.12 -18.05 21.90
C TYR A 84 3.20 -18.76 22.92
N ARG A 85 2.07 -18.14 23.28
CA ARG A 85 1.07 -18.78 24.15
C ARG A 85 0.53 -20.11 23.59
N ARG A 86 0.48 -20.26 22.27
CA ARG A 86 0.05 -21.53 21.62
C ARG A 86 1.08 -22.66 21.75
N THR A 87 2.32 -22.37 22.10
CA THR A 87 3.34 -23.40 22.34
C THR A 87 3.09 -24.15 23.64
N GLY A 88 2.22 -23.66 24.54
CA GLY A 88 1.96 -24.24 25.85
C GLY A 88 3.02 -23.87 26.89
N SER A 89 3.90 -22.92 26.62
CA SER A 89 4.88 -22.43 27.61
C SER A 89 4.18 -21.89 28.86
N PRO A 90 4.69 -22.20 30.07
CA PRO A 90 4.14 -21.65 31.31
C PRO A 90 4.48 -20.17 31.52
N VAL A 91 5.38 -19.60 30.70
CA VAL A 91 5.85 -18.23 30.83
C VAL A 91 4.75 -17.23 30.42
N GLN A 92 4.46 -16.32 31.32
CA GLN A 92 3.52 -15.20 31.02
C GLN A 92 4.26 -14.05 30.35
N VAL A 93 3.79 -13.65 29.19
CA VAL A 93 4.32 -12.47 28.48
C VAL A 93 3.30 -11.34 28.58
N ASN A 94 3.70 -10.24 29.23
CA ASN A 94 2.92 -9.04 29.42
C ASN A 94 3.41 -7.93 28.49
N ALA A 95 2.49 -7.30 27.75
CA ALA A 95 2.81 -6.18 26.87
C ALA A 95 2.29 -4.87 27.48
N ILE A 96 3.14 -3.84 27.48
CA ILE A 96 2.85 -2.49 27.94
C ILE A 96 2.99 -1.59 26.70
N GLY A 97 1.86 -1.10 26.19
CA GLY A 97 1.85 -0.13 25.08
C GLY A 97 2.29 1.25 25.57
N GLY A 98 2.92 2.02 24.68
CA GLY A 98 3.33 3.39 25.01
C GLY A 98 4.34 3.96 24.01
N ASP A 99 4.95 5.07 24.43
CA ASP A 99 6.03 5.73 23.69
C ASP A 99 7.33 4.90 23.73
N GLU A 100 7.99 4.75 22.59
CA GLU A 100 9.24 4.00 22.48
C GLU A 100 10.38 4.60 23.31
N SER A 101 10.48 5.93 23.39
CA SER A 101 11.52 6.59 24.17
C SER A 101 11.33 6.34 25.67
N GLN A 102 10.09 6.30 26.13
CA GLN A 102 9.76 5.90 27.51
C GLN A 102 10.07 4.42 27.73
N ALA A 103 9.73 3.54 26.78
CA ALA A 103 10.05 2.12 26.83
C ALA A 103 11.58 1.88 26.96
N PHE A 104 12.39 2.59 26.16
CA PHE A 104 13.84 2.54 26.29
C PHE A 104 14.34 3.11 27.61
N ALA A 105 13.70 4.14 28.15
CA ALA A 105 14.07 4.67 29.46
C ALA A 105 13.76 3.67 30.58
N ASP A 106 12.62 2.99 30.53
CA ASP A 106 12.23 1.94 31.48
C ASP A 106 13.15 0.73 31.38
N PHE A 107 13.49 0.33 30.17
CA PHE A 107 14.45 -0.74 29.89
C PHE A 107 15.82 -0.43 30.49
N CYS A 108 16.36 0.78 30.25
CA CYS A 108 17.65 1.16 30.81
C CYS A 108 17.64 1.20 32.36
N ARG A 109 16.47 1.38 32.98
CA ARG A 109 16.29 1.26 34.44
C ARG A 109 16.10 -0.18 34.94
N GLY A 110 15.88 -1.12 34.02
CA GLY A 110 15.61 -2.50 34.33
C GLY A 110 14.16 -2.77 34.78
N GLN A 111 13.24 -1.93 34.38
CA GLN A 111 11.81 -2.07 34.71
C GLN A 111 11.04 -2.93 33.71
N VAL A 112 11.59 -3.12 32.52
CA VAL A 112 11.06 -4.02 31.47
C VAL A 112 12.17 -4.90 30.90
N ASP A 113 11.82 -6.10 30.44
CA ASP A 113 12.76 -7.10 29.95
C ASP A 113 13.10 -6.87 28.47
N ILE A 114 12.12 -6.47 27.68
CA ILE A 114 12.21 -6.34 26.23
C ILE A 114 11.58 -5.00 25.81
N VAL A 115 12.20 -4.31 24.84
CA VAL A 115 11.56 -3.19 24.13
C VAL A 115 11.19 -3.64 22.72
N ASP A 116 9.94 -3.42 22.34
CA ASP A 116 9.43 -3.54 20.98
C ASP A 116 9.44 -2.13 20.33
N SER A 117 10.24 -1.96 19.28
CA SER A 117 10.40 -0.67 18.62
C SER A 117 10.40 -0.78 17.10
N ALA A 118 9.92 0.27 16.43
CA ALA A 118 10.00 0.41 14.98
C ALA A 118 11.27 1.16 14.52
N ARG A 119 12.15 1.50 15.46
CA ARG A 119 13.43 2.15 15.20
C ARG A 119 14.55 1.52 16.03
N PRO A 120 15.79 1.64 15.58
CA PRO A 120 16.93 1.31 16.41
C PRO A 120 17.00 2.19 17.68
N ILE A 121 17.61 1.65 18.73
CA ILE A 121 17.94 2.44 19.91
C ILE A 121 18.86 3.59 19.50
N SER A 122 18.54 4.80 19.93
CA SER A 122 19.38 5.97 19.60
C SER A 122 20.71 5.93 20.36
N PRO A 123 21.77 6.58 19.85
CA PRO A 123 23.05 6.65 20.53
C PRO A 123 22.96 7.24 21.94
N GLY A 124 22.02 8.16 22.17
CA GLY A 124 21.77 8.76 23.50
C GLY A 124 21.16 7.78 24.49
N GLU A 125 20.15 7.02 24.04
CA GLU A 125 19.51 5.96 24.82
C GLU A 125 20.51 4.82 25.13
N TYR A 126 21.27 4.38 24.12
CA TYR A 126 22.29 3.36 24.29
C TYR A 126 23.32 3.77 25.38
N ARG A 127 23.87 4.98 25.30
CA ARG A 127 24.80 5.49 26.32
C ARG A 127 24.18 5.52 27.70
N ARG A 128 22.92 5.91 27.83
CA ARG A 128 22.19 5.90 29.13
C ARG A 128 22.05 4.47 29.68
N CYS A 129 21.69 3.50 28.85
CA CYS A 129 21.59 2.10 29.25
C CYS A 129 22.95 1.58 29.75
N VAL A 130 24.02 1.80 28.98
CA VAL A 130 25.38 1.36 29.33
C VAL A 130 25.85 2.01 30.64
N ALA A 131 25.56 3.31 30.86
CA ALA A 131 25.86 3.99 32.12
C ALA A 131 25.16 3.36 33.33
N MET A 132 24.03 2.68 33.11
CA MET A 132 23.30 1.92 34.13
C MET A 132 23.71 0.42 34.19
N GLY A 133 24.71 0.03 33.41
CA GLY A 133 25.21 -1.35 33.32
C GLY A 133 24.31 -2.27 32.48
N ILE A 134 23.40 -1.73 31.68
CA ILE A 134 22.56 -2.50 30.77
C ILE A 134 23.12 -2.38 29.36
N VAL A 135 23.40 -3.52 28.73
CA VAL A 135 23.93 -3.58 27.36
C VAL A 135 22.83 -4.02 26.40
N PRO A 136 22.23 -3.11 25.64
CA PRO A 136 21.18 -3.45 24.70
C PRO A 136 21.69 -4.29 23.54
N VAL A 137 20.95 -5.37 23.20
CA VAL A 137 21.10 -6.16 21.97
C VAL A 137 19.78 -6.12 21.23
N GLN A 138 19.82 -5.83 19.94
CA GLN A 138 18.62 -5.70 19.09
C GLN A 138 18.50 -6.85 18.10
N PHE A 139 17.31 -7.42 17.99
CA PHE A 139 16.95 -8.45 17.04
C PHE A 139 15.87 -7.91 16.10
N GLN A 140 16.12 -7.95 14.81
CA GLN A 140 15.08 -7.67 13.83
C GLN A 140 14.16 -8.89 13.70
N VAL A 141 12.89 -8.70 14.00
CA VAL A 141 11.88 -9.77 13.95
C VAL A 141 10.90 -9.63 12.80
N ALA A 142 10.86 -8.45 12.18
CA ALA A 142 10.10 -8.21 10.96
C ALA A 142 10.53 -6.90 10.30
N SER A 143 10.02 -6.69 9.10
CA SER A 143 10.03 -5.41 8.41
C SER A 143 8.63 -5.07 7.96
N ASP A 144 8.32 -3.79 7.87
CA ASP A 144 7.06 -3.26 7.34
C ASP A 144 7.37 -1.97 6.59
N ALA A 145 6.45 -1.54 5.76
CA ALA A 145 6.59 -0.25 5.07
C ALA A 145 5.24 0.42 4.88
N ALA A 146 5.29 1.74 4.87
CA ALA A 146 4.22 2.54 4.32
C ALA A 146 4.42 2.67 2.82
N VAL A 147 3.46 2.24 2.03
CA VAL A 147 3.50 2.33 0.57
C VAL A 147 2.52 3.38 0.10
N LEU A 148 3.00 4.32 -0.67
CA LEU A 148 2.18 5.27 -1.39
C LEU A 148 1.86 4.69 -2.76
N ALA A 149 0.58 4.58 -3.09
CA ALA A 149 0.17 4.01 -4.36
C ALA A 149 -1.00 4.75 -5.00
N ILE A 150 -1.03 4.73 -6.31
CA ILE A 150 -2.13 5.23 -7.14
C ILE A 150 -2.80 4.07 -7.88
N LYS A 151 -3.91 4.33 -8.56
CA LYS A 151 -4.53 3.36 -9.45
C LYS A 151 -3.57 2.98 -10.58
N ASN A 152 -3.34 1.70 -10.81
CA ASN A 152 -2.36 1.17 -11.77
C ASN A 152 -2.50 1.76 -13.18
N GLU A 153 -3.72 1.94 -13.67
CA GLU A 153 -4.02 2.44 -15.03
C GLU A 153 -3.90 3.98 -15.17
N THR A 154 -3.50 4.68 -14.11
CA THR A 154 -3.46 6.14 -14.11
C THR A 154 -2.03 6.62 -14.34
N ASP A 155 -1.81 7.37 -15.39
CA ASP A 155 -0.59 8.16 -15.57
C ASP A 155 -0.79 9.52 -14.92
N VAL A 156 0.03 9.83 -13.93
CA VAL A 156 0.06 11.13 -13.24
C VAL A 156 1.29 11.96 -13.63
N GLY A 157 2.15 11.39 -14.50
CA GLY A 157 3.39 12.02 -14.97
C GLY A 157 4.53 11.98 -13.95
N VAL A 158 4.36 11.22 -12.85
CA VAL A 158 5.33 11.10 -11.76
C VAL A 158 5.34 9.65 -11.29
N ASP A 159 6.52 9.06 -11.19
CA ASP A 159 6.71 7.71 -10.65
C ASP A 159 7.50 7.71 -9.33
N CYS A 160 8.22 8.79 -9.05
CA CYS A 160 9.07 8.91 -7.88
C CYS A 160 8.77 10.19 -7.10
N LEU A 161 8.71 10.09 -5.78
CA LEU A 161 8.58 11.20 -4.85
C LEU A 161 9.81 11.27 -3.96
N SER A 162 10.33 12.46 -3.73
CA SER A 162 11.32 12.67 -2.67
C SER A 162 10.67 12.56 -1.29
N TYR A 163 11.45 12.23 -0.27
CA TYR A 163 10.97 12.18 1.10
C TYR A 163 10.34 13.51 1.55
N SER A 164 10.93 14.64 1.14
CA SER A 164 10.41 15.97 1.43
C SER A 164 9.09 16.26 0.74
N GLU A 165 8.86 15.74 -0.48
CA GLU A 165 7.57 15.87 -1.17
C GLU A 165 6.50 15.01 -0.52
N VAL A 166 6.85 13.85 0.02
CA VAL A 166 5.92 13.06 0.85
C VAL A 166 5.51 13.86 2.08
N GLN A 167 6.48 14.44 2.81
CA GLN A 167 6.18 15.32 3.95
C GLN A 167 5.27 16.48 3.57
N GLU A 168 5.62 17.21 2.49
CA GLU A 168 4.86 18.36 2.02
C GLU A 168 3.44 17.95 1.59
N THR A 169 3.30 16.79 0.94
CA THR A 169 2.00 16.29 0.48
C THR A 169 1.06 15.97 1.63
N PHE A 170 1.57 15.40 2.72
CA PHE A 170 0.72 14.90 3.83
C PHE A 170 0.57 15.88 4.99
N ARG A 171 1.50 16.80 5.21
CA ARG A 171 1.48 17.70 6.39
C ARG A 171 0.21 18.54 6.47
N SER A 172 -0.14 18.97 7.67
CA SER A 172 -1.20 19.95 7.90
C SER A 172 -0.88 21.27 7.18
N GLY A 173 -1.92 21.85 6.57
CA GLY A 173 -1.76 23.08 5.77
C GLY A 173 -1.06 22.90 4.44
N SER A 174 -0.89 21.67 3.95
CA SER A 174 -0.35 21.40 2.61
C SER A 174 -1.16 22.14 1.53
N ALA A 175 -0.46 22.82 0.63
CA ALA A 175 -1.02 23.47 -0.56
C ALA A 175 -0.96 22.59 -1.82
N VAL A 176 -0.39 21.39 -1.73
CA VAL A 176 -0.24 20.45 -2.84
C VAL A 176 -1.61 19.88 -3.20
N ASN A 177 -2.10 20.20 -4.39
CA ASN A 177 -3.42 19.78 -4.89
C ASN A 177 -3.41 19.28 -6.34
N SER A 178 -2.24 19.25 -6.97
CA SER A 178 -2.02 18.78 -8.33
C SER A 178 -0.72 17.96 -8.39
N TRP A 179 -0.72 16.92 -9.20
CA TRP A 179 0.47 16.13 -9.48
C TRP A 179 1.60 16.90 -10.15
N SER A 180 1.29 18.02 -10.82
CA SER A 180 2.32 18.92 -11.35
C SER A 180 3.12 19.69 -10.31
N GLN A 181 2.74 19.60 -9.04
CA GLN A 181 3.43 20.27 -7.92
C GLN A 181 4.41 19.35 -7.17
N VAL A 182 4.40 18.06 -7.48
CA VAL A 182 5.23 17.03 -6.86
C VAL A 182 5.88 16.19 -7.94
N GLY A 183 6.92 15.49 -7.56
CA GLY A 183 7.69 14.59 -8.42
C GLY A 183 9.11 15.07 -8.55
N TYR A 184 10.00 14.26 -7.99
CA TYR A 184 11.43 14.46 -8.14
C TYR A 184 11.76 14.35 -9.63
N ASP A 185 12.33 15.42 -10.14
CA ASP A 185 12.81 15.51 -11.49
C ASP A 185 11.79 15.20 -12.60
N ALA A 186 10.68 15.93 -12.58
CA ALA A 186 9.72 15.96 -13.69
C ALA A 186 10.37 16.31 -15.06
N GLN A 187 11.67 16.63 -15.06
CA GLN A 187 12.48 16.87 -16.25
C GLN A 187 13.19 15.62 -16.78
N ALA A 188 13.44 14.61 -15.94
CA ALA A 188 14.25 13.44 -16.33
C ALA A 188 13.44 12.30 -16.94
N THR A 189 12.18 12.15 -16.60
CA THR A 189 11.40 10.97 -16.97
C THR A 189 10.37 11.19 -18.07
N SER A 190 10.51 12.10 -18.93
CA SER A 190 9.63 12.20 -20.08
C SER A 190 8.40 13.09 -19.93
N GLY A 191 8.57 14.22 -20.22
CA GLY A 191 7.47 14.99 -20.73
C GLY A 191 6.80 15.80 -19.63
N ILE A 192 6.94 17.03 -19.85
CA ILE A 192 6.24 18.13 -19.20
C ILE A 192 4.78 17.70 -19.02
N VAL A 193 4.42 17.31 -17.80
CA VAL A 193 3.01 17.17 -17.45
C VAL A 193 2.44 18.57 -17.50
N ASP A 194 1.68 18.84 -18.53
CA ASP A 194 0.97 20.12 -18.65
C ASP A 194 0.08 20.26 -17.39
N SER A 195 0.35 21.26 -16.57
CA SER A 195 -0.42 21.55 -15.35
C SER A 195 -1.93 21.68 -15.59
N ARG A 196 -2.33 21.92 -16.86
CA ARG A 196 -3.75 21.98 -17.26
C ARG A 196 -4.39 20.60 -17.43
N THR A 197 -3.58 19.57 -17.69
CA THR A 197 -4.03 18.19 -17.90
C THR A 197 -3.68 17.28 -16.76
N SER A 198 -2.81 17.72 -15.84
CA SER A 198 -2.42 16.96 -14.65
C SER A 198 -3.64 16.67 -13.77
N PRO A 199 -3.87 15.42 -13.38
CA PRO A 199 -4.98 15.11 -12.51
C PRO A 199 -4.81 15.81 -11.15
N ARG A 200 -5.95 16.12 -10.52
CA ARG A 200 -5.93 16.67 -9.16
C ARG A 200 -5.38 15.63 -8.19
N LEU A 201 -4.41 16.02 -7.38
CA LEU A 201 -3.90 15.21 -6.32
C LEU A 201 -4.89 15.21 -5.14
N LYS A 202 -5.36 14.04 -4.76
CA LYS A 202 -6.13 13.76 -3.55
C LYS A 202 -5.36 12.78 -2.71
N VAL A 203 -5.57 12.79 -1.42
CA VAL A 203 -4.88 11.89 -0.50
C VAL A 203 -5.89 11.09 0.30
N ALA A 204 -5.72 9.78 0.32
CA ALA A 204 -6.52 8.86 1.08
C ALA A 204 -5.62 7.92 1.89
N GLY A 205 -6.05 7.52 3.05
CA GLY A 205 -5.27 6.57 3.84
C GLY A 205 -6.05 6.06 5.05
N PRO A 206 -5.39 5.25 5.88
CA PRO A 206 -6.00 4.73 7.09
C PRO A 206 -6.26 5.84 8.11
N ASP A 207 -7.16 5.59 9.04
CA ASP A 207 -7.46 6.50 10.16
C ASP A 207 -6.32 6.54 11.21
N ALA A 208 -6.48 7.42 12.21
CA ALA A 208 -5.46 7.67 13.21
C ALA A 208 -5.16 6.46 14.13
N GLU A 209 -6.02 5.45 14.17
CA GLU A 209 -5.81 4.25 14.97
C GLU A 209 -4.89 3.23 14.25
N SER A 210 -4.58 3.47 12.99
CA SER A 210 -3.74 2.57 12.19
C SER A 210 -2.26 2.79 12.46
N ASN A 211 -1.52 1.70 12.62
CA ASN A 211 -0.06 1.74 12.75
C ASN A 211 0.65 2.39 11.54
N VAL A 212 0.07 2.30 10.33
CA VAL A 212 0.63 2.97 9.14
C VAL A 212 0.43 4.47 9.20
N PHE A 213 -0.72 4.94 9.72
CA PHE A 213 -0.93 6.35 9.99
C PHE A 213 0.03 6.86 11.07
N GLY A 214 0.16 6.08 12.16
CA GLY A 214 1.12 6.37 13.23
C GLY A 214 2.55 6.49 12.69
N PHE A 215 2.96 5.57 11.81
CA PHE A 215 4.27 5.62 11.16
C PHE A 215 4.44 6.90 10.30
N LEU A 216 3.47 7.21 9.44
CA LEU A 216 3.50 8.45 8.66
C LEU A 216 3.66 9.67 9.58
N GLY A 217 2.86 9.77 10.63
CA GLY A 217 2.87 10.92 11.53
C GLY A 217 4.16 11.04 12.33
N GLN A 218 4.63 9.96 12.92
CA GLN A 218 5.82 9.98 13.79
C GLN A 218 7.13 10.06 13.00
N TYR A 219 7.29 9.22 11.99
CA TYR A 219 8.58 9.06 11.33
C TYR A 219 8.71 9.91 10.07
N VAL A 220 7.62 10.15 9.35
CA VAL A 220 7.67 10.99 8.15
C VAL A 220 7.40 12.45 8.48
N LEU A 221 6.37 12.75 9.27
CA LEU A 221 6.00 14.13 9.61
C LEU A 221 6.68 14.66 10.88
N GLY A 222 7.34 13.81 11.68
CA GLY A 222 8.05 14.19 12.89
C GLY A 222 7.12 14.60 14.05
N ILE A 223 5.90 14.05 14.11
CA ILE A 223 4.87 14.40 15.09
C ILE A 223 4.76 13.28 16.11
N GLU A 224 5.04 13.56 17.37
CA GLU A 224 5.10 12.58 18.46
C GLU A 224 3.76 11.83 18.67
N ASN A 225 2.64 12.55 18.67
CA ASN A 225 1.29 12.01 18.84
C ASN A 225 0.41 12.37 17.63
N PRO A 226 0.53 11.68 16.50
CA PRO A 226 -0.17 12.03 15.28
C PRO A 226 -1.68 11.79 15.41
N SER A 227 -2.45 12.72 14.87
CA SER A 227 -3.90 12.66 14.77
C SER A 227 -4.35 13.13 13.39
N LEU A 228 -5.65 13.03 13.09
CA LEU A 228 -6.16 13.53 11.81
C LEU A 228 -5.97 15.06 11.64
N ALA A 229 -5.81 15.81 12.73
CA ALA A 229 -5.46 17.23 12.67
C ALA A 229 -3.98 17.47 12.28
N SER A 230 -3.15 16.44 12.37
CA SER A 230 -1.72 16.51 12.03
C SER A 230 -1.46 16.41 10.53
N VAL A 231 -2.44 15.98 9.77
CA VAL A 231 -2.37 15.85 8.30
C VAL A 231 -3.24 16.90 7.62
N ARG A 232 -3.14 17.00 6.32
CA ARG A 232 -3.95 17.92 5.49
C ARG A 232 -5.45 17.76 5.74
N SER A 233 -6.19 18.87 5.69
CA SER A 233 -7.62 18.88 6.03
C SER A 233 -8.52 18.12 5.07
N ASP A 234 -8.06 17.85 3.85
CA ASP A 234 -8.76 17.06 2.83
C ASP A 234 -8.24 15.61 2.73
N TYR A 235 -7.52 15.13 3.75
CA TYR A 235 -7.14 13.73 3.88
C TYR A 235 -8.39 12.87 4.09
N GLU A 236 -8.65 11.93 3.19
CA GLU A 236 -9.76 11.00 3.31
C GLU A 236 -9.35 9.80 4.17
N ALA A 237 -9.78 9.80 5.44
CA ALA A 237 -9.45 8.75 6.40
C ALA A 237 -10.44 7.57 6.31
N PHE A 238 -9.93 6.34 6.35
CA PHE A 238 -10.72 5.11 6.30
C PHE A 238 -10.31 4.14 7.41
N PRO A 239 -11.27 3.45 8.06
CA PRO A 239 -10.95 2.49 9.11
C PRO A 239 -10.34 1.18 8.58
N THR A 240 -10.29 0.98 7.26
CA THR A 240 -9.76 -0.24 6.64
C THR A 240 -9.01 0.06 5.34
N ASP A 241 -7.99 -0.74 5.03
CA ASP A 241 -7.27 -0.68 3.75
C ASP A 241 -8.19 -0.88 2.53
N VAL A 242 -9.30 -1.63 2.69
CA VAL A 242 -10.33 -1.80 1.65
C VAL A 242 -10.99 -0.46 1.32
N GLY A 243 -11.26 0.37 2.33
CA GLY A 243 -11.78 1.72 2.15
C GLY A 243 -10.82 2.60 1.37
N VAL A 244 -9.54 2.61 1.78
CA VAL A 244 -8.47 3.34 1.09
C VAL A 244 -8.36 2.90 -0.37
N ARG A 245 -8.30 1.58 -0.62
CA ARG A 245 -8.23 1.06 -1.98
C ARG A 245 -9.42 1.49 -2.84
N ARG A 246 -10.64 1.51 -2.29
CA ARG A 246 -11.82 2.01 -3.02
C ARG A 246 -11.72 3.49 -3.38
N ALA A 247 -11.14 4.31 -2.51
CA ALA A 247 -10.90 5.72 -2.80
C ALA A 247 -9.88 5.90 -3.94
N VAL A 248 -8.88 5.03 -4.03
CA VAL A 248 -7.81 5.06 -5.04
C VAL A 248 -8.25 4.44 -6.36
N VAL A 249 -8.80 3.22 -6.33
CA VAL A 249 -9.11 2.43 -7.53
C VAL A 249 -10.53 2.68 -8.05
N GLY A 250 -11.45 3.07 -7.18
CA GLY A 250 -12.88 3.11 -7.46
C GLY A 250 -13.60 1.80 -7.11
N SER A 251 -14.91 1.81 -7.26
CA SER A 251 -15.72 0.62 -7.04
C SER A 251 -15.91 -0.18 -8.33
N ARG A 252 -15.92 -1.51 -8.24
CA ARG A 252 -16.18 -2.37 -9.40
C ARG A 252 -17.50 -2.08 -10.10
N PRO A 253 -18.62 -1.79 -9.41
CA PRO A 253 -19.85 -1.38 -10.07
C PRO A 253 -19.71 -0.08 -10.87
N ASP A 254 -19.00 0.92 -10.38
CA ASP A 254 -18.78 2.18 -11.09
C ASP A 254 -17.88 1.97 -12.32
N GLU A 255 -16.87 1.11 -12.23
CA GLU A 255 -16.01 0.72 -13.34
C GLU A 255 -16.82 0.05 -14.47
N LEU A 256 -17.64 -0.94 -14.14
CA LEU A 256 -18.51 -1.64 -15.12
C LEU A 256 -19.51 -0.69 -15.77
N ALA A 257 -20.10 0.21 -14.98
CA ALA A 257 -21.02 1.23 -15.49
C ALA A 257 -20.30 2.23 -16.41
N ALA A 258 -19.07 2.62 -16.10
CA ALA A 258 -18.24 3.49 -16.94
C ALA A 258 -17.91 2.80 -18.27
N ALA A 259 -17.50 1.53 -18.26
CA ALA A 259 -17.23 0.75 -19.45
C ALA A 259 -18.49 0.57 -20.32
N GLY A 260 -19.67 0.41 -19.70
CA GLY A 260 -20.96 0.27 -20.39
C GLY A 260 -21.59 1.58 -20.90
N LEU A 261 -21.04 2.74 -20.52
CA LEU A 261 -21.67 4.05 -20.81
C LEU A 261 -21.88 4.28 -22.31
N ALA A 262 -20.86 4.09 -23.13
CA ALA A 262 -20.94 4.30 -24.57
C ALA A 262 -21.95 3.37 -25.26
N ALA A 263 -22.08 2.15 -24.78
CA ALA A 263 -23.09 1.20 -25.29
C ALA A 263 -24.52 1.66 -24.93
N SER A 264 -24.72 2.10 -23.69
CA SER A 264 -26.01 2.61 -23.23
C SER A 264 -26.45 3.90 -23.96
N GLU A 265 -25.51 4.77 -24.28
CA GLU A 265 -25.77 5.99 -25.08
C GLU A 265 -26.15 5.66 -26.52
N ARG A 266 -25.53 4.65 -27.13
CA ARG A 266 -25.94 4.14 -28.45
C ARG A 266 -27.36 3.60 -28.44
N VAL A 267 -27.73 2.80 -27.46
CA VAL A 267 -29.10 2.28 -27.29
C VAL A 267 -30.09 3.41 -27.13
N LEU A 268 -29.77 4.42 -26.31
CA LEU A 268 -30.61 5.60 -26.14
C LEU A 268 -30.82 6.34 -27.48
N SER A 269 -29.78 6.52 -28.27
CA SER A 269 -29.86 7.14 -29.59
C SER A 269 -30.75 6.35 -30.56
N GLN A 270 -30.65 5.02 -30.56
CA GLN A 270 -31.52 4.15 -31.37
C GLN A 270 -32.99 4.27 -30.98
N ILE A 271 -33.30 4.32 -29.69
CA ILE A 271 -34.69 4.50 -29.22
C ILE A 271 -35.23 5.86 -29.68
N VAL A 272 -34.43 6.92 -29.58
CA VAL A 272 -34.82 8.27 -30.07
C VAL A 272 -35.14 8.25 -31.55
N SER A 273 -34.31 7.60 -32.38
CA SER A 273 -34.56 7.43 -33.82
C SER A 273 -35.84 6.62 -34.05
N SER A 274 -36.08 5.54 -33.36
CA SER A 274 -37.27 4.70 -33.48
C SER A 274 -38.55 5.44 -33.11
N ILE A 275 -38.50 6.36 -32.16
CA ILE A 275 -39.62 7.23 -31.80
C ILE A 275 -39.99 8.14 -32.97
N ALA A 276 -39.02 8.76 -33.61
CA ALA A 276 -39.26 9.63 -34.77
C ALA A 276 -39.98 8.86 -35.89
N ASP A 277 -39.55 7.62 -36.15
CA ASP A 277 -40.23 6.73 -37.13
C ASP A 277 -41.63 6.31 -36.68
N ALA A 278 -41.83 6.04 -35.39
CA ALA A 278 -43.14 5.69 -34.85
C ALA A 278 -44.12 6.86 -34.89
N GLU A 279 -43.65 8.08 -34.60
CA GLU A 279 -44.43 9.31 -34.74
C GLU A 279 -44.88 9.53 -36.18
N LYS A 280 -43.98 9.29 -37.16
CA LYS A 280 -44.32 9.32 -38.56
C LYS A 280 -45.42 8.31 -38.88
N ARG A 281 -45.31 7.05 -38.45
CA ARG A 281 -46.34 5.99 -38.63
C ARG A 281 -47.68 6.42 -38.04
N VAL A 282 -47.69 7.03 -36.87
CA VAL A 282 -48.94 7.54 -36.25
C VAL A 282 -49.56 8.66 -37.08
N ARG A 283 -48.74 9.61 -37.61
CA ARG A 283 -49.23 10.65 -38.49
C ARG A 283 -49.83 10.08 -39.77
N ASP A 284 -49.14 9.16 -40.45
CA ASP A 284 -49.61 8.51 -41.68
C ASP A 284 -50.90 7.71 -41.46
N ALA A 285 -50.98 6.90 -40.39
CA ALA A 285 -52.16 6.15 -40.02
C ALA A 285 -53.34 7.05 -39.66
N ARG A 286 -53.08 8.21 -39.05
CA ARG A 286 -54.12 9.20 -38.74
C ARG A 286 -54.70 9.85 -40.04
N ALA A 287 -53.81 10.18 -40.98
CA ALA A 287 -54.19 10.70 -42.29
C ALA A 287 -55.04 9.67 -43.06
N GLU A 288 -54.69 8.36 -43.00
CA GLU A 288 -55.43 7.29 -43.66
C GLU A 288 -56.83 7.08 -43.06
N VAL A 289 -56.96 7.17 -41.72
CA VAL A 289 -58.29 7.18 -41.06
C VAL A 289 -59.15 8.35 -41.53
N GLN A 290 -58.56 9.55 -41.60
CA GLN A 290 -59.29 10.75 -42.06
C GLN A 290 -59.77 10.61 -43.52
N LYS A 291 -58.83 10.19 -44.41
CA LYS A 291 -59.14 9.92 -45.80
C LYS A 291 -60.25 8.87 -45.99
N GLY A 292 -60.22 7.80 -45.18
CA GLY A 292 -61.28 6.75 -45.20
C GLY A 292 -62.63 7.27 -44.81
N ILE A 293 -62.72 8.30 -43.97
CA ILE A 293 -63.98 9.00 -43.65
C ILE A 293 -64.45 9.86 -44.80
N GLU A 294 -63.53 10.65 -45.37
CA GLU A 294 -63.83 11.57 -46.52
C GLU A 294 -64.25 10.78 -47.76
N ASP A 295 -63.58 9.68 -48.07
CA ASP A 295 -63.90 8.80 -49.21
C ASP A 295 -65.13 7.93 -48.96
N ARG A 296 -65.79 8.02 -47.81
CA ARG A 296 -66.96 7.18 -47.38
C ARG A 296 -66.71 5.69 -47.53
N ARG A 297 -65.49 5.22 -47.17
CA ARG A 297 -65.15 3.80 -47.22
C ARG A 297 -66.09 2.95 -46.36
N SER A 298 -66.20 1.64 -46.65
CA SER A 298 -67.02 0.72 -45.88
C SER A 298 -66.68 0.71 -44.39
N ALA A 299 -67.63 0.42 -43.52
CA ALA A 299 -67.40 0.36 -42.06
C ALA A 299 -66.27 -0.60 -41.68
N ALA A 300 -66.13 -1.72 -42.40
CA ALA A 300 -65.05 -2.69 -42.20
C ALA A 300 -63.67 -2.09 -42.54
N ALA A 301 -63.57 -1.33 -43.61
CA ALA A 301 -62.32 -0.66 -43.96
C ALA A 301 -61.93 0.43 -42.94
N GLN A 302 -62.86 1.29 -42.54
CA GLN A 302 -62.63 2.27 -41.49
C GLN A 302 -62.24 1.64 -40.13
N ALA A 303 -62.85 0.47 -39.77
CA ALA A 303 -62.49 -0.25 -38.58
C ALA A 303 -61.08 -0.84 -38.63
N ARG A 304 -60.61 -1.25 -39.82
CA ARG A 304 -59.23 -1.67 -40.06
C ARG A 304 -58.24 -0.54 -39.86
N ASP A 305 -58.52 0.61 -40.49
CA ASP A 305 -57.64 1.81 -40.43
C ASP A 305 -57.50 2.31 -38.96
N ARG A 306 -58.62 2.33 -38.21
CA ARG A 306 -58.58 2.66 -36.76
C ARG A 306 -57.79 1.64 -35.93
N ARG A 307 -57.77 0.35 -36.30
CA ARG A 307 -56.96 -0.64 -35.64
C ARG A 307 -55.45 -0.41 -35.90
N LEU A 308 -55.07 -0.10 -37.11
CA LEU A 308 -53.72 0.28 -37.50
C LEU A 308 -53.21 1.52 -36.74
N LEU A 309 -54.07 2.56 -36.64
CA LEU A 309 -53.78 3.75 -35.87
C LEU A 309 -53.53 3.43 -34.39
N ARG A 310 -54.38 2.63 -33.77
CA ARG A 310 -54.22 2.19 -32.37
C ARG A 310 -52.91 1.42 -32.18
N GLY A 311 -52.61 0.45 -33.04
CA GLY A 311 -51.36 -0.28 -32.99
C GLY A 311 -50.11 0.59 -33.14
N ALA A 312 -50.18 1.62 -34.00
CA ALA A 312 -49.08 2.61 -34.11
C ALA A 312 -48.94 3.48 -32.86
N GLN A 313 -50.06 3.87 -32.23
CA GLN A 313 -50.05 4.65 -30.98
C GLN A 313 -49.51 3.80 -29.80
N ASP A 314 -49.90 2.53 -29.68
CA ASP A 314 -49.43 1.62 -28.65
C ASP A 314 -47.92 1.39 -28.79
N SER A 315 -47.43 1.22 -30.05
CA SER A 315 -46.02 1.10 -30.33
C SER A 315 -45.23 2.35 -29.93
N LEU A 316 -45.77 3.53 -30.21
CA LEU A 316 -45.16 4.80 -29.82
C LEU A 316 -45.12 4.95 -28.28
N ALA A 317 -46.21 4.60 -27.62
CA ALA A 317 -46.25 4.65 -26.14
C ALA A 317 -45.23 3.70 -25.49
N GLY A 318 -45.06 2.49 -26.05
CA GLY A 318 -44.00 1.56 -25.63
C GLY A 318 -42.61 2.16 -25.74
N LEU A 319 -42.29 2.70 -26.93
CA LEU A 319 -40.98 3.34 -27.15
C LEU A 319 -40.74 4.58 -26.25
N GLN A 320 -41.79 5.33 -25.92
CA GLN A 320 -41.68 6.45 -24.97
C GLN A 320 -41.40 5.96 -23.54
N SER A 321 -41.97 4.82 -23.15
CA SER A 321 -41.63 4.18 -21.88
C SER A 321 -40.15 3.74 -21.85
N ASP A 322 -39.71 3.05 -22.92
CA ASP A 322 -38.33 2.59 -23.06
C ASP A 322 -37.34 3.78 -23.06
N LEU A 323 -37.71 4.89 -23.67
CA LEU A 323 -36.91 6.13 -23.65
C LEU A 323 -36.72 6.64 -22.22
N LYS A 324 -37.78 6.64 -21.41
CA LYS A 324 -37.73 7.10 -20.02
C LYS A 324 -36.81 6.23 -19.19
N GLU A 325 -36.90 4.92 -19.37
CA GLU A 325 -36.05 3.95 -18.67
C GLU A 325 -34.58 4.06 -19.11
N SER A 326 -34.34 4.09 -20.43
CA SER A 326 -32.99 4.22 -20.99
C SER A 326 -32.32 5.52 -20.56
N ARG A 327 -33.04 6.65 -20.52
CA ARG A 327 -32.50 7.92 -20.00
C ARG A 327 -32.07 7.82 -18.53
N ARG A 328 -32.86 7.13 -17.69
CA ARG A 328 -32.48 6.90 -16.28
C ARG A 328 -31.23 6.04 -16.17
N PHE A 329 -31.13 5.00 -16.97
CA PHE A 329 -29.98 4.11 -17.00
C PHE A 329 -28.70 4.83 -17.46
N VAL A 330 -28.78 5.59 -18.55
CA VAL A 330 -27.64 6.40 -19.02
C VAL A 330 -27.23 7.45 -18.00
N ALA A 331 -28.19 8.10 -17.33
CA ALA A 331 -27.86 9.07 -16.29
C ALA A 331 -27.15 8.41 -15.09
N ALA A 332 -27.59 7.21 -14.68
CA ALA A 332 -26.94 6.44 -13.63
C ALA A 332 -25.52 6.04 -14.03
N ASN A 333 -25.32 5.55 -15.28
CA ASN A 333 -24.00 5.18 -15.79
C ASN A 333 -23.06 6.39 -15.90
N ARG A 334 -23.55 7.55 -16.32
CA ARG A 334 -22.77 8.81 -16.35
C ARG A 334 -22.34 9.22 -14.94
N ALA A 335 -23.23 9.13 -13.96
CA ALA A 335 -22.89 9.45 -12.57
C ALA A 335 -21.83 8.46 -12.02
N ALA A 336 -21.97 7.18 -12.32
CA ALA A 336 -21.00 6.14 -11.95
C ALA A 336 -19.65 6.36 -12.63
N ALA A 337 -19.64 6.65 -13.93
CA ALA A 337 -18.41 6.97 -14.67
C ALA A 337 -17.72 8.23 -14.13
N LYS A 338 -18.48 9.24 -13.73
CA LYS A 338 -17.93 10.44 -13.08
C LYS A 338 -17.26 10.07 -11.74
N ARG A 339 -17.89 9.25 -10.90
CA ARG A 339 -17.29 8.78 -9.64
C ARG A 339 -16.01 7.98 -9.91
N PHE A 340 -16.07 7.01 -10.83
CA PHE A 340 -14.91 6.19 -11.20
C PHE A 340 -13.74 7.04 -11.72
N ASN A 341 -14.01 8.00 -12.61
CA ASN A 341 -12.97 8.88 -13.12
C ASN A 341 -12.45 9.87 -12.07
N SER A 342 -13.23 10.19 -11.04
CA SER A 342 -12.80 11.10 -9.97
C SER A 342 -11.77 10.49 -9.03
N THR A 343 -11.53 9.17 -9.11
CA THR A 343 -10.47 8.49 -8.35
C THR A 343 -9.09 8.67 -8.99
N ARG A 344 -9.02 9.07 -10.25
CA ARG A 344 -7.76 9.36 -10.92
C ARG A 344 -6.98 10.43 -10.17
N GLY A 345 -5.71 10.15 -9.91
CA GLY A 345 -4.85 11.05 -9.17
C GLY A 345 -5.00 10.99 -7.65
N THR A 346 -5.79 10.05 -7.10
CA THR A 346 -5.81 9.80 -5.66
C THR A 346 -4.59 9.01 -5.25
N LEU A 347 -3.78 9.56 -4.35
CA LEU A 347 -2.65 8.92 -3.70
C LEU A 347 -3.15 8.22 -2.44
N GLY A 348 -2.97 6.93 -2.37
CA GLY A 348 -3.34 6.11 -1.21
C GLY A 348 -2.14 5.75 -0.35
N LEU A 349 -2.32 5.75 0.96
CA LEU A 349 -1.35 5.25 1.92
C LEU A 349 -1.75 3.85 2.37
N PHE A 350 -0.86 2.87 2.19
CA PHE A 350 -1.10 1.46 2.49
C PHE A 350 0.05 0.87 3.31
N ARG A 351 -0.22 -0.24 4.01
CA ARG A 351 0.84 -1.13 4.48
C ARG A 351 1.37 -1.96 3.32
N PHE A 352 2.65 -2.32 3.37
CA PHE A 352 3.31 -3.06 2.30
C PHE A 352 2.59 -4.38 1.97
N SER A 353 2.24 -5.18 2.98
CA SER A 353 1.55 -6.47 2.78
C SER A 353 0.17 -6.34 2.11
N TYR A 354 -0.53 -5.21 2.30
CA TYR A 354 -1.79 -4.97 1.61
C TYR A 354 -1.55 -4.54 0.16
N TYR A 355 -0.58 -3.65 -0.07
CA TYR A 355 -0.18 -3.27 -1.42
C TYR A 355 0.23 -4.50 -2.25
N GLU A 356 1.09 -5.35 -1.72
CA GLU A 356 1.57 -6.59 -2.38
C GLU A 356 0.41 -7.51 -2.78
N ALA A 357 -0.60 -7.66 -1.93
CA ALA A 357 -1.79 -8.46 -2.22
C ALA A 357 -2.69 -7.86 -3.33
N PHE A 358 -2.52 -6.60 -3.69
CA PHE A 358 -3.33 -5.87 -4.68
C PHE A 358 -2.49 -5.10 -5.71
N GLU A 359 -1.25 -5.52 -5.96
CA GLU A 359 -0.32 -4.88 -6.90
C GLU A 359 -0.86 -4.78 -8.33
N GLU A 360 -1.73 -5.71 -8.76
CA GLU A 360 -2.40 -5.64 -10.06
C GLU A 360 -3.31 -4.41 -10.21
N GLN A 361 -3.83 -3.86 -9.09
CA GLN A 361 -4.73 -2.72 -9.07
C GLN A 361 -4.05 -1.41 -8.66
N LEU A 362 -2.92 -1.52 -7.96
CA LEU A 362 -2.20 -0.43 -7.35
C LEU A 362 -0.80 -0.31 -7.96
N ARG A 363 -0.44 0.88 -8.43
CA ARG A 363 0.92 1.22 -8.83
C ARG A 363 1.58 1.99 -7.69
N PRO A 364 2.67 1.50 -7.12
CA PRO A 364 3.34 2.18 -6.03
C PRO A 364 4.15 3.36 -6.58
N MET A 365 4.33 4.36 -5.75
CA MET A 365 5.30 5.43 -5.97
C MET A 365 6.66 4.97 -5.45
N GLU A 366 7.68 5.13 -6.25
CA GLU A 366 9.05 5.04 -5.78
C GLU A 366 9.36 6.22 -4.86
N ILE A 367 10.22 6.01 -3.88
CA ILE A 367 10.64 7.09 -2.98
C ILE A 367 12.14 7.27 -3.13
N SER A 368 12.57 8.52 -3.37
CA SER A 368 14.00 8.79 -3.45
C SER A 368 14.63 8.80 -2.06
N SER A 369 15.73 8.10 -1.92
CA SER A 369 16.63 8.26 -0.79
C SER A 369 17.35 9.60 -0.91
N SER A 370 17.38 10.38 0.15
CA SER A 370 18.32 11.47 0.25
C SER A 370 19.69 10.89 0.63
N ASP A 371 20.49 10.49 -0.35
CA ASP A 371 21.85 10.11 -0.02
C ASP A 371 22.70 11.34 0.32
N GLU A 372 23.68 11.14 1.21
CA GLU A 372 24.66 12.16 1.59
C GLU A 372 25.56 12.59 0.43
N PHE A 373 25.48 11.92 -0.73
CA PHE A 373 26.35 12.10 -1.89
C PHE A 373 25.68 12.78 -3.09
N GLY A 374 24.41 13.17 -2.97
CA GLY A 374 23.75 14.07 -3.93
C GLY A 374 23.18 13.43 -5.20
N ASN A 375 23.11 12.11 -5.30
CA ASN A 375 22.38 11.40 -6.36
C ASN A 375 21.18 10.69 -5.76
N PRO A 376 19.99 11.29 -5.76
CA PRO A 376 18.81 10.64 -5.27
C PRO A 376 18.45 9.47 -6.18
N GLU A 377 18.44 8.26 -5.64
CA GLU A 377 17.98 7.05 -6.28
C GLU A 377 16.53 6.79 -5.89
N CYS A 378 15.67 6.61 -6.88
CA CYS A 378 14.29 6.22 -6.67
C CYS A 378 14.20 4.73 -6.33
N ILE A 379 13.67 4.40 -5.18
CA ILE A 379 13.63 3.02 -4.67
C ILE A 379 12.18 2.51 -4.71
N PHE A 380 12.00 1.41 -5.44
CA PHE A 380 10.73 0.69 -5.53
C PHE A 380 10.46 -0.10 -4.24
N PRO A 381 9.21 -0.09 -3.69
CA PRO A 381 8.85 -0.91 -2.55
C PRO A 381 8.72 -2.38 -2.96
N SER A 382 9.77 -3.16 -2.73
CA SER A 382 9.83 -4.60 -2.92
C SER A 382 10.08 -5.31 -1.60
N GLN A 383 9.83 -6.62 -1.53
CA GLN A 383 10.20 -7.41 -0.35
C GLN A 383 11.66 -7.19 0.05
N THR A 384 12.57 -7.18 -0.93
CA THR A 384 13.99 -6.96 -0.67
C THR A 384 14.26 -5.57 -0.10
N SER A 385 13.75 -4.50 -0.75
CA SER A 385 14.01 -3.13 -0.30
C SER A 385 13.33 -2.79 1.03
N VAL A 386 12.21 -3.45 1.35
CA VAL A 386 11.54 -3.33 2.65
C VAL A 386 12.28 -4.11 3.73
N THR A 387 12.72 -5.34 3.44
CA THR A 387 13.41 -6.19 4.42
C THR A 387 14.78 -5.62 4.83
N ASN A 388 15.55 -5.12 3.88
CA ASN A 388 16.85 -4.51 4.15
C ASN A 388 16.79 -3.00 4.51
N ALA A 389 15.55 -2.45 4.60
CA ALA A 389 15.26 -1.06 4.92
C ALA A 389 15.94 -0.02 3.98
N THR A 390 16.18 -0.39 2.71
CA THR A 390 16.62 0.56 1.69
C THR A 390 15.48 1.42 1.16
N TYR A 391 14.22 0.90 1.18
CA TYR A 391 13.06 1.72 0.85
C TYR A 391 12.84 2.79 1.93
N PRO A 392 12.80 4.09 1.60
CA PRO A 392 12.82 5.16 2.60
C PRO A 392 11.61 5.20 3.56
N LEU A 393 10.50 4.59 3.17
CA LEU A 393 9.32 4.44 4.03
C LEU A 393 9.24 3.03 4.66
N ALA A 394 10.33 2.27 4.65
CA ALA A 394 10.42 1.01 5.38
C ALA A 394 10.82 1.25 6.83
N ARG A 395 10.37 0.36 7.70
CA ARG A 395 10.77 0.29 9.09
C ARG A 395 11.11 -1.13 9.49
N GLN A 396 12.10 -1.27 10.31
CA GLN A 396 12.43 -2.52 10.95
C GLN A 396 11.67 -2.62 12.27
N LEU A 397 11.15 -3.81 12.57
CA LEU A 397 10.54 -4.10 13.86
C LEU A 397 11.55 -4.87 14.69
N LEU A 398 11.95 -4.26 15.80
CA LEU A 398 13.09 -4.69 16.61
C LEU A 398 12.64 -5.09 18.02
N LEU A 399 13.18 -6.19 18.51
CA LEU A 399 13.14 -6.53 19.93
C LEU A 399 14.50 -6.23 20.54
N THR A 400 14.53 -5.38 21.57
CA THR A 400 15.73 -5.00 22.29
C THR A 400 15.74 -5.68 23.65
N VAL A 401 16.82 -6.38 23.99
CA VAL A 401 17.01 -7.10 25.25
C VAL A 401 18.34 -6.74 25.89
N ASN A 402 18.46 -6.93 27.21
CA ASN A 402 19.76 -6.81 27.86
C ASN A 402 20.61 -8.05 27.58
N TYR A 403 21.83 -7.88 27.10
CA TYR A 403 22.78 -8.94 26.81
C TYR A 403 22.88 -9.99 27.93
N ARG A 404 22.93 -9.55 29.20
CA ARG A 404 23.06 -10.44 30.37
C ARG A 404 21.79 -11.22 30.69
N ASN A 405 20.63 -10.78 30.22
CA ASN A 405 19.35 -11.45 30.43
C ASN A 405 18.88 -12.27 29.22
N MET A 406 19.49 -12.10 28.04
CA MET A 406 19.03 -12.80 26.84
C MET A 406 19.17 -14.33 26.90
N LEU A 407 20.01 -14.84 27.83
CA LEU A 407 20.20 -16.27 28.11
C LEU A 407 19.31 -16.77 29.26
N ASP A 408 18.50 -15.92 29.88
CA ASP A 408 17.49 -16.34 30.84
C ASP A 408 16.45 -17.22 30.13
N GLY A 409 16.12 -18.38 30.70
CA GLY A 409 15.27 -19.37 30.06
C GLY A 409 13.99 -18.77 29.48
N ASP A 410 13.27 -17.98 30.29
CA ASP A 410 12.00 -17.38 29.89
C ASP A 410 12.15 -16.38 28.72
N ILE A 411 13.17 -15.49 28.76
CA ILE A 411 13.44 -14.53 27.70
C ILE A 411 13.93 -15.25 26.45
N ASN A 412 14.85 -16.20 26.60
CA ASN A 412 15.39 -17.01 25.51
C ASN A 412 14.29 -17.76 24.76
N ASP A 413 13.41 -18.43 25.50
CA ASP A 413 12.28 -19.18 24.92
C ASP A 413 11.36 -18.27 24.11
N PHE A 414 11.02 -17.10 24.66
CA PHE A 414 10.22 -16.13 23.92
C PHE A 414 10.93 -15.60 22.68
N LEU A 415 12.21 -15.20 22.78
CA LEU A 415 13.00 -14.70 21.66
C LEU A 415 13.17 -15.74 20.57
N THR A 416 13.46 -17.00 20.95
CA THR A 416 13.58 -18.12 20.00
C THR A 416 12.27 -18.34 19.24
N SER A 417 11.15 -18.32 19.96
CA SER A 417 9.82 -18.41 19.33
C SER A 417 9.53 -17.23 18.43
N ALA A 418 9.88 -16.01 18.84
CA ALA A 418 9.68 -14.80 18.05
C ALA A 418 10.49 -14.83 16.76
N LEU A 419 11.78 -15.19 16.83
CA LEU A 419 12.66 -15.29 15.66
C LEU A 419 12.25 -16.43 14.71
N ALA A 420 11.78 -17.56 15.22
CA ALA A 420 11.25 -18.64 14.38
C ALA A 420 9.98 -18.22 13.61
N ASN A 421 9.14 -17.38 14.20
CA ASN A 421 7.95 -16.83 13.53
C ASN A 421 8.29 -15.68 12.55
N ALA A 422 9.44 -15.04 12.71
CA ALA A 422 9.91 -13.98 11.80
C ALA A 422 10.39 -14.52 10.45
N GLN A 423 10.66 -15.81 10.35
CA GLN A 423 11.14 -16.49 9.14
C GLN A 423 10.00 -17.08 8.29
N GLN A 424 8.74 -17.00 8.75
CA GLN A 424 7.54 -17.45 8.06
C GLN A 424 6.78 -16.27 7.44
#